data_9c5ad6f26ee5eb5207e3ed971f4a02a3
#
_entry.id   9c5ad6f26ee5eb5207e3ed971f4a02a3
#
_cell.length_a   1.000
_cell.length_b   1.000
_cell.length_c   1.000
_cell.angle_alpha   90.00
_cell.angle_beta   90.00
_cell.angle_gamma   90.00
#
_symmetry.space_group_name_H-M   'P 1'
#
loop_
_entity.id
_entity.type
_entity.pdbx_description
1 polymer ?
#
loop_
_entity_poly.entity_id
_entity_poly.type
_entity_poly.pdbx_seq_one_letter_code
_entity_poly.pdbx_strand_id
1 'polypeptide(L)'
;MQLPEHGLSKDAIHQKWNEYTINDMNWQDGKFFGYVYYPGDEYYSVIKEAYAKFSATNALNPSTFPSLKRMENEIVSIAANLLHGDENTCGSLTSGGTESIFMSVKTAKDWAKKNIKSKTPELLISESAH
;
A
#
# COMPACT_ATOMS: atom_id res chain seq x y z
N MET A 1 -7.64 -27.04 11.46
CA MET A 1 -6.52 -26.80 12.40
C MET A 1 -7.14 -26.29 13.69
N GLN A 2 -6.77 -26.85 14.84
CA GLN A 2 -7.27 -26.37 16.14
C GLN A 2 -6.29 -25.34 16.71
N LEU A 3 -6.79 -24.40 17.48
CA LEU A 3 -5.94 -23.45 18.21
C LEU A 3 -5.14 -24.23 19.27
N PRO A 4 -3.81 -24.13 19.30
CA PRO A 4 -3.01 -24.81 20.31
C PRO A 4 -3.25 -24.20 21.70
N GLU A 5 -3.23 -25.04 22.73
CA GLU A 5 -3.36 -24.60 24.13
C GLU A 5 -2.21 -23.69 24.58
N HIS A 6 -1.02 -23.92 24.03
CA HIS A 6 0.19 -23.17 24.37
C HIS A 6 0.82 -22.58 23.11
N GLY A 7 1.38 -21.36 23.22
CA GLY A 7 2.14 -20.73 22.17
C GLY A 7 3.45 -21.47 21.88
N LEU A 8 3.98 -21.27 20.67
CA LEU A 8 5.29 -21.81 20.28
C LEU A 8 6.43 -20.94 20.83
N SER A 9 7.56 -21.58 21.11
CA SER A 9 8.80 -20.83 21.37
C SER A 9 9.25 -20.05 20.14
N LYS A 10 10.07 -19.01 20.34
CA LYS A 10 10.63 -18.21 19.25
C LYS A 10 11.37 -19.09 18.22
N ASP A 11 12.18 -20.04 18.70
CA ASP A 11 12.95 -20.93 17.83
C ASP A 11 12.04 -21.85 17.01
N ALA A 12 10.98 -22.39 17.61
CA ALA A 12 10.00 -23.20 16.90
C ALA A 12 9.22 -22.38 15.83
N ILE A 13 8.99 -21.09 16.08
CA ILE A 13 8.40 -20.19 15.09
C ILE A 13 9.36 -19.98 13.92
N HIS A 14 10.64 -19.71 14.17
CA HIS A 14 11.65 -19.54 13.13
C HIS A 14 11.84 -20.80 12.29
N GLN A 15 11.86 -21.98 12.94
CA GLN A 15 11.90 -23.25 12.23
C GLN A 15 10.70 -23.41 11.27
N LYS A 16 9.49 -23.12 11.74
CA LYS A 16 8.29 -23.17 10.88
C LYS A 16 8.35 -22.19 9.71
N TRP A 17 8.86 -20.97 9.91
CA TRP A 17 9.03 -20.04 8.80
C TRP A 17 9.97 -20.60 7.73
N ASN A 18 11.10 -21.19 8.14
CA ASN A 18 12.02 -21.82 7.21
C ASN A 18 11.38 -23.01 6.46
N GLU A 19 10.58 -23.83 7.17
CA GLU A 19 9.84 -24.92 6.54
C GLU A 19 8.82 -24.43 5.50
N TYR A 20 8.10 -23.34 5.81
CA TYR A 20 7.07 -22.79 4.91
C TYR A 20 7.68 -22.15 3.66
N THR A 21 8.83 -21.52 3.79
CA THR A 21 9.50 -20.80 2.69
C THR A 21 10.42 -21.67 1.83
N ILE A 22 10.60 -22.96 2.14
CA ILE A 22 11.53 -23.84 1.46
C ILE A 22 11.27 -23.98 -0.06
N ASN A 23 10.02 -23.81 -0.47
CA ASN A 23 9.60 -23.89 -1.88
C ASN A 23 9.31 -22.49 -2.48
N ASP A 24 9.55 -21.42 -1.74
CA ASP A 24 9.37 -20.08 -2.28
C ASP A 24 10.41 -19.83 -3.38
N MET A 25 9.99 -19.12 -4.42
CA MET A 25 10.90 -18.76 -5.50
C MET A 25 11.94 -17.74 -5.01
N ASN A 26 13.21 -17.98 -5.40
CA ASN A 26 14.26 -17.01 -5.14
C ASN A 26 14.11 -15.82 -6.10
N TRP A 27 13.40 -14.79 -5.66
CA TRP A 27 13.14 -13.57 -6.42
C TRP A 27 14.37 -12.65 -6.56
N GLN A 28 15.42 -12.86 -5.73
CA GLN A 28 16.66 -12.08 -5.77
C GLN A 28 17.58 -12.48 -6.93
N ASP A 29 17.41 -13.68 -7.48
CA ASP A 29 18.24 -14.19 -8.60
C ASP A 29 17.95 -13.49 -9.96
N GLY A 30 17.03 -12.54 -10.01
CA GLY A 30 16.69 -11.79 -11.21
C GLY A 30 15.97 -12.60 -12.29
N LYS A 31 15.55 -13.83 -11.98
CA LYS A 31 14.82 -14.73 -12.90
C LYS A 31 13.30 -14.61 -12.79
N PHE A 32 12.84 -13.71 -11.95
CA PHE A 32 11.44 -13.55 -11.62
C PHE A 32 10.95 -12.18 -12.07
N PHE A 33 10.05 -12.15 -13.06
CA PHE A 33 9.49 -10.92 -13.61
C PHE A 33 8.13 -10.61 -12.99
N GLY A 34 8.04 -9.51 -12.26
CA GLY A 34 6.80 -9.06 -11.62
C GLY A 34 6.69 -9.47 -10.15
N TYR A 35 5.59 -9.13 -9.52
CA TYR A 35 5.20 -9.37 -8.12
C TYR A 35 6.11 -8.79 -7.05
N VAL A 36 7.43 -8.76 -7.25
CA VAL A 36 8.41 -8.22 -6.30
C VAL A 36 9.26 -7.16 -6.99
N TYR A 37 9.29 -5.97 -6.41
CA TYR A 37 10.23 -4.92 -6.77
C TYR A 37 11.38 -4.91 -5.76
N TYR A 38 12.59 -5.19 -6.25
CA TYR A 38 13.78 -5.24 -5.41
C TYR A 38 14.74 -4.10 -5.79
N PRO A 39 14.82 -3.03 -4.97
CA PRO A 39 15.64 -1.87 -5.27
C PRO A 39 17.12 -2.03 -4.87
N GLY A 40 17.54 -3.21 -4.42
CA GLY A 40 18.88 -3.48 -3.89
C GLY A 40 18.93 -3.59 -2.37
N ASP A 41 20.00 -4.21 -1.86
CA ASP A 41 20.14 -4.53 -0.41
C ASP A 41 20.15 -3.30 0.49
N GLU A 42 20.78 -2.22 0.05
CA GLU A 42 20.87 -0.97 0.77
C GLU A 42 19.47 -0.40 1.09
N TYR A 43 18.64 -0.24 0.05
CA TYR A 43 17.27 0.25 0.22
C TYR A 43 16.39 -0.74 0.99
N TYR A 44 16.59 -2.03 0.74
CA TYR A 44 15.83 -3.07 1.42
C TYR A 44 16.12 -3.14 2.92
N SER A 45 17.34 -2.81 3.36
CA SER A 45 17.66 -2.69 4.79
C SER A 45 16.89 -1.54 5.45
N VAL A 46 16.80 -0.39 4.79
CA VAL A 46 16.02 0.76 5.28
C VAL A 46 14.54 0.41 5.42
N ILE A 47 13.98 -0.33 4.45
CA ILE A 47 12.59 -0.81 4.51
C ILE A 47 12.38 -1.73 5.73
N LYS A 48 13.29 -2.67 5.98
CA LYS A 48 13.23 -3.57 7.15
C LYS A 48 13.30 -2.81 8.47
N GLU A 49 14.17 -1.81 8.56
CA GLU A 49 14.29 -0.95 9.73
C GLU A 49 13.00 -0.14 9.95
N ALA A 50 12.41 0.39 8.89
CA ALA A 50 11.13 1.09 8.96
C ALA A 50 10.01 0.17 9.47
N TYR A 51 9.90 -1.05 8.95
CA TYR A 51 8.93 -2.04 9.44
C TYR A 51 9.14 -2.35 10.93
N ALA A 52 10.37 -2.55 11.37
CA ALA A 52 10.67 -2.81 12.78
C ALA A 52 10.30 -1.60 13.65
N LYS A 53 10.63 -0.38 13.22
CA LYS A 53 10.37 0.87 13.96
C LYS A 53 8.87 1.15 14.13
N PHE A 54 8.09 0.92 13.08
CA PHE A 54 6.67 1.28 13.05
C PHE A 54 5.73 0.09 13.28
N SER A 55 6.25 -1.08 13.63
CA SER A 55 5.47 -2.32 13.80
C SER A 55 4.33 -2.24 14.82
N ALA A 56 4.47 -1.39 15.84
CA ALA A 56 3.44 -1.18 16.87
C ALA A 56 2.56 0.05 16.62
N THR A 57 2.79 0.80 15.54
CA THR A 57 2.01 2.00 15.23
C THR A 57 0.87 1.70 14.26
N ASN A 58 -0.15 2.53 14.27
CA ASN A 58 -1.28 2.43 13.35
C ASN A 58 -1.89 3.80 13.07
N ALA A 59 -2.67 3.89 11.99
CA ALA A 59 -3.31 5.13 11.55
C ALA A 59 -4.72 5.36 12.13
N LEU A 60 -5.14 4.57 13.10
CA LEU A 60 -6.49 4.64 13.66
C LEU A 60 -6.76 6.00 14.34
N ASN A 61 -5.77 6.54 15.03
CA ASN A 61 -5.87 7.86 15.66
C ASN A 61 -4.64 8.72 15.30
N PRO A 62 -4.81 9.73 14.42
CA PRO A 62 -3.70 10.60 14.00
C PRO A 62 -3.08 11.42 15.15
N SER A 63 -3.82 11.66 16.23
CA SER A 63 -3.28 12.37 17.39
C SER A 63 -2.32 11.50 18.21
N THR A 64 -2.49 10.18 18.16
CA THR A 64 -1.61 9.24 18.86
C THR A 64 -0.31 9.02 18.08
N PHE A 65 -0.40 8.94 16.76
CA PHE A 65 0.75 8.69 15.88
C PHE A 65 0.85 9.77 14.80
N PRO A 66 1.22 11.01 15.14
CA PRO A 66 1.28 12.11 14.17
C PRO A 66 2.34 11.90 13.08
N SER A 67 3.34 11.04 13.32
CA SER A 67 4.36 10.68 12.32
C SER A 67 3.75 10.01 11.09
N LEU A 68 2.75 9.15 11.25
CA LEU A 68 2.08 8.48 10.13
C LEU A 68 1.32 9.49 9.28
N LYS A 69 0.60 10.41 9.91
CA LYS A 69 -0.10 11.49 9.21
C LYS A 69 0.85 12.39 8.43
N ARG A 70 2.00 12.70 9.03
CA ARG A 70 3.04 13.48 8.37
C ARG A 70 3.58 12.77 7.12
N MET A 71 3.95 11.48 7.24
CA MET A 71 4.44 10.69 6.11
C MET A 71 3.40 10.57 4.99
N GLU A 72 2.13 10.37 5.32
CA GLU A 72 1.04 10.37 4.33
C GLU A 72 0.96 11.70 3.58
N ASN A 73 0.96 12.82 4.30
CA ASN A 73 0.92 14.15 3.69
C ASN A 73 2.14 14.43 2.80
N GLU A 74 3.33 14.01 3.20
CA GLU A 74 4.56 14.16 2.40
C GLU A 74 4.46 13.37 1.09
N ILE A 75 3.97 12.12 1.11
CA ILE A 75 3.78 11.30 -0.10
C ILE A 75 2.73 11.93 -1.03
N VAL A 76 1.60 12.39 -0.48
CA VAL A 76 0.57 13.07 -1.27
C VAL A 76 1.11 14.35 -1.91
N SER A 77 1.91 15.14 -1.17
CA SER A 77 2.54 16.36 -1.69
C SER A 77 3.54 16.07 -2.81
N ILE A 78 4.34 15.00 -2.68
CA ILE A 78 5.26 14.56 -3.74
C ILE A 78 4.48 14.17 -5.00
N ALA A 79 3.42 13.38 -4.85
CA ALA A 79 2.59 12.96 -5.97
C ALA A 79 1.88 14.16 -6.64
N ALA A 80 1.34 15.08 -5.85
CA ALA A 80 0.74 16.31 -6.36
C ALA A 80 1.75 17.12 -7.20
N ASN A 81 2.96 17.28 -6.70
CA ASN A 81 4.03 18.00 -7.40
C ASN A 81 4.41 17.34 -8.74
N LEU A 82 4.56 16.01 -8.75
CA LEU A 82 4.84 15.24 -9.97
C LEU A 82 3.74 15.38 -11.04
N LEU A 83 2.50 15.58 -10.60
CA LEU A 83 1.33 15.72 -11.46
C LEU A 83 0.95 17.20 -11.74
N HIS A 84 1.82 18.14 -11.39
CA HIS A 84 1.60 19.59 -11.55
C HIS A 84 0.36 20.09 -10.80
N GLY A 85 0.03 19.46 -9.68
CA GLY A 85 -1.03 19.93 -8.79
C GLY A 85 -0.67 21.24 -8.08
N ASP A 86 -1.70 21.94 -7.63
CA ASP A 86 -1.58 23.18 -6.87
C ASP A 86 -1.74 22.95 -5.35
N GLU A 87 -1.79 24.03 -4.59
CA GLU A 87 -1.96 24.05 -3.14
C GLU A 87 -3.30 23.46 -2.65
N ASN A 88 -4.28 23.33 -3.55
CA ASN A 88 -5.59 22.76 -3.24
C ASN A 88 -5.63 21.25 -3.56
N THR A 89 -4.57 20.72 -4.16
CA THR A 89 -4.49 19.30 -4.50
C THR A 89 -4.39 18.47 -3.22
N CYS A 90 -5.30 17.52 -3.08
CA CYS A 90 -5.35 16.61 -1.93
C CYS A 90 -5.45 15.16 -2.38
N GLY A 91 -5.15 14.26 -1.48
CA GLY A 91 -5.19 12.83 -1.72
C GLY A 91 -5.19 12.02 -0.45
N SER A 92 -5.19 10.71 -0.60
CA SER A 92 -5.08 9.74 0.50
C SER A 92 -4.25 8.55 0.07
N LEU A 93 -3.54 7.94 1.01
CA LEU A 93 -2.99 6.61 0.82
C LEU A 93 -4.09 5.56 0.94
N THR A 94 -3.97 4.54 0.13
CA THR A 94 -4.90 3.41 0.11
C THR A 94 -4.14 2.10 0.39
N SER A 95 -4.88 1.02 0.57
CA SER A 95 -4.29 -0.31 0.80
C SER A 95 -3.62 -0.93 -0.45
N GLY A 96 -3.83 -0.34 -1.62
CA GLY A 96 -3.23 -0.81 -2.87
C GLY A 96 -3.93 -0.25 -4.11
N GLY A 97 -3.43 -0.67 -5.29
CA GLY A 97 -3.88 -0.16 -6.58
C GLY A 97 -5.37 -0.35 -6.84
N THR A 98 -5.95 -1.48 -6.47
CA THR A 98 -7.38 -1.75 -6.65
C THR A 98 -8.24 -0.74 -5.90
N GLU A 99 -7.92 -0.46 -4.64
CA GLU A 99 -8.64 0.55 -3.86
C GLU A 99 -8.43 1.95 -4.44
N SER A 100 -7.21 2.28 -4.87
CA SER A 100 -6.92 3.58 -5.51
C SER A 100 -7.75 3.81 -6.75
N ILE A 101 -7.84 2.82 -7.64
CA ILE A 101 -8.65 2.89 -8.86
C ILE A 101 -10.14 3.02 -8.51
N PHE A 102 -10.62 2.21 -7.57
CA PHE A 102 -12.00 2.28 -7.13
C PHE A 102 -12.37 3.66 -6.56
N MET A 103 -11.49 4.22 -5.71
CA MET A 103 -11.69 5.54 -5.12
C MET A 103 -11.63 6.67 -6.15
N SER A 104 -10.75 6.59 -7.16
CA SER A 104 -10.68 7.59 -8.23
C SER A 104 -11.94 7.58 -9.11
N VAL A 105 -12.43 6.40 -9.50
CA VAL A 105 -13.70 6.29 -10.24
C VAL A 105 -14.89 6.79 -9.42
N LYS A 106 -14.93 6.46 -8.12
CA LYS A 106 -15.95 6.98 -7.22
C LYS A 106 -15.91 8.50 -7.12
N THR A 107 -14.73 9.07 -6.96
CA THR A 107 -14.53 10.52 -6.87
C THR A 107 -14.98 11.23 -8.15
N ALA A 108 -14.58 10.72 -9.32
CA ALA A 108 -15.00 11.25 -10.61
C ALA A 108 -16.52 11.20 -10.78
N LYS A 109 -17.16 10.09 -10.41
CA LYS A 109 -18.62 9.94 -10.43
C LYS A 109 -19.33 10.94 -9.52
N ASP A 110 -18.84 11.08 -8.28
CA ASP A 110 -19.48 11.99 -7.30
C ASP A 110 -19.28 13.44 -7.72
N TRP A 111 -18.11 13.79 -8.27
CA TRP A 111 -17.85 15.10 -8.87
C TRP A 111 -18.78 15.40 -10.05
N ALA A 112 -18.94 14.44 -10.98
CA ALA A 112 -19.83 14.60 -12.13
C ALA A 112 -21.29 14.82 -11.71
N LYS A 113 -21.77 14.07 -10.74
CA LYS A 113 -23.11 14.25 -10.18
C LYS A 113 -23.32 15.64 -9.60
N LYS A 114 -22.33 16.15 -8.87
CA LYS A 114 -22.41 17.46 -8.20
C LYS A 114 -22.29 18.62 -9.17
N ASN A 115 -21.37 18.55 -10.14
CA ASN A 115 -20.97 19.70 -10.97
C ASN A 115 -21.62 19.67 -12.35
N ILE A 116 -21.81 18.51 -12.94
CA ILE A 116 -22.42 18.35 -14.30
C ILE A 116 -23.91 18.05 -14.18
N LYS A 117 -24.41 17.73 -12.98
CA LYS A 117 -25.81 17.35 -12.73
C LYS A 117 -26.29 16.15 -13.57
N SER A 118 -25.36 15.30 -14.02
CA SER A 118 -25.70 14.08 -14.74
C SER A 118 -26.42 13.09 -13.83
N LYS A 119 -27.56 12.60 -14.25
CA LYS A 119 -28.30 11.55 -13.54
C LYS A 119 -27.64 10.18 -13.69
N THR A 120 -27.04 9.94 -14.84
CA THR A 120 -26.37 8.68 -15.21
C THR A 120 -25.01 8.99 -15.82
N PRO A 121 -23.97 9.18 -15.00
CA PRO A 121 -22.62 9.39 -15.52
C PRO A 121 -22.14 8.10 -16.22
N GLU A 122 -21.52 8.27 -17.37
CA GLU A 122 -20.92 7.19 -18.15
C GLU A 122 -19.42 7.17 -17.91
N LEU A 123 -18.83 5.97 -17.96
CA LEU A 123 -17.39 5.75 -17.84
C LEU A 123 -16.87 5.22 -19.19
N LEU A 124 -16.00 5.99 -19.82
CA LEU A 124 -15.27 5.56 -21.02
C LEU A 124 -13.91 5.00 -20.60
N ILE A 125 -13.67 3.74 -20.92
CA ILE A 125 -12.41 3.04 -20.62
C ILE A 125 -11.88 2.33 -21.85
N SER A 126 -10.56 2.08 -21.88
CA SER A 126 -9.95 1.22 -22.87
C SER A 126 -10.39 -0.24 -22.66
N GLU A 127 -10.55 -0.99 -23.76
CA GLU A 127 -10.81 -2.44 -23.69
C GLU A 127 -9.68 -3.20 -22.96
N SER A 128 -8.45 -2.68 -23.01
CA SER A 128 -7.28 -3.23 -22.33
C SER A 128 -7.13 -2.78 -20.87
N ALA A 129 -8.09 -2.05 -20.31
CA ALA A 129 -8.02 -1.63 -18.92
C ALA A 129 -8.05 -2.83 -17.96
N HIS A 130 -7.19 -2.76 -16.93
CA HIS A 130 -7.11 -3.79 -15.90
C HIS A 130 -8.41 -3.88 -15.08
#